data_8d15b51698b929c6b46d86a786a1d7cf
#
_entry.id   8d15b51698b929c6b46d86a786a1d7cf
#
_cell.length_a   1.000
_cell.length_b   1.000
_cell.length_c   1.000
_cell.angle_alpha   90.00
_cell.angle_beta   90.00
_cell.angle_gamma   90.00
#
_symmetry.space_group_name_H-M   'P 1'
#
loop_
_entity.id
_entity.type
_entity.pdbx_description
1 polymer ?
#
loop_
_entity_poly.entity_id
_entity_poly.type
_entity_poly.pdbx_seq_one_letter_code
_entity_poly.pdbx_strand_id
1 'polypeptide(L)'
;MRIGRHSKLLATAGIVALVAQGVAQASEEDAFSDAVVRLGVLTDMSGPYADWAGNGSVEAVRMAVEDFGGKVGDIPVEVIAADHQNKTDIGVSIARSWYDVEGVDAVFDISNSAVALAVMAVTAEKNRVVVLGGVSTPRVTTDSCTPNSIQYIYDSNALSNVVGKAIVREGGESWYFITVDFAFGHDLEKTTSNIVTEGGGKVLGSV
;
A
#
# COMPACT_ATOMS: atom_id res chain seq x y z
N MET A 1 67.54 56.69 -38.23
CA MET A 1 67.77 55.92 -36.98
C MET A 1 66.52 56.01 -36.10
N ARG A 2 65.70 54.97 -36.09
CA ARG A 2 64.76 54.65 -35.03
C ARG A 2 63.90 53.43 -35.42
N ILE A 3 64.05 52.46 -34.65
CA ILE A 3 63.48 51.14 -34.81
C ILE A 3 62.00 51.17 -34.28
N GLY A 4 61.05 50.81 -35.10
CA GLY A 4 59.63 50.63 -34.71
C GLY A 4 59.35 49.19 -34.36
N ARG A 5 58.96 48.96 -33.11
CA ARG A 5 58.52 47.62 -32.59
C ARG A 5 57.06 47.36 -33.00
N HIS A 6 56.86 46.33 -33.78
CA HIS A 6 55.52 45.80 -34.07
C HIS A 6 55.10 44.84 -32.90
N SER A 7 54.10 45.25 -32.14
CA SER A 7 53.42 44.40 -31.19
C SER A 7 52.40 43.55 -31.92
N LYS A 8 52.60 42.24 -31.92
CA LYS A 8 51.57 41.23 -32.33
C LYS A 8 50.60 40.94 -31.17
N LEU A 9 49.36 41.35 -31.34
CA LEU A 9 48.27 40.89 -30.48
C LEU A 9 47.90 39.49 -30.94
N LEU A 10 48.10 38.54 -30.04
CA LEU A 10 47.53 37.20 -30.12
C LEU A 10 46.09 37.23 -29.57
N ALA A 11 45.12 37.03 -30.45
CA ALA A 11 43.73 36.82 -30.06
C ALA A 11 43.55 35.35 -29.69
N THR A 12 43.36 35.09 -28.40
CA THR A 12 42.99 33.76 -27.87
C THR A 12 41.47 33.59 -28.02
N ALA A 13 41.04 32.80 -28.98
CA ALA A 13 39.65 32.39 -29.12
C ALA A 13 39.34 31.32 -28.07
N GLY A 14 38.61 31.68 -27.02
CA GLY A 14 38.08 30.73 -26.02
C GLY A 14 36.89 29.96 -26.60
N ILE A 15 37.06 28.66 -26.79
CA ILE A 15 35.99 27.77 -27.14
C ILE A 15 35.21 27.49 -25.82
N VAL A 16 34.02 28.08 -25.69
CA VAL A 16 33.07 27.73 -24.65
C VAL A 16 32.36 26.45 -25.12
N ALA A 17 32.78 25.32 -24.59
CA ALA A 17 32.05 24.06 -24.74
C ALA A 17 30.78 24.14 -23.89
N LEU A 18 29.60 24.34 -24.49
CA LEU A 18 28.32 24.12 -23.89
C LEU A 18 28.18 22.61 -23.66
N VAL A 19 28.39 22.16 -22.42
CA VAL A 19 27.95 20.83 -21.99
C VAL A 19 26.44 20.90 -21.86
N ALA A 20 25.70 20.51 -22.87
CA ALA A 20 24.29 20.23 -22.78
C ALA A 20 24.16 18.99 -21.89
N GLN A 21 23.88 19.20 -20.60
CA GLN A 21 23.40 18.13 -19.72
C GLN A 21 22.01 17.75 -20.23
N GLY A 22 21.95 16.72 -21.05
CA GLY A 22 20.72 16.05 -21.36
C GLY A 22 20.18 15.44 -20.05
N VAL A 23 19.22 16.12 -19.44
CA VAL A 23 18.34 15.49 -18.46
C VAL A 23 17.60 14.44 -19.29
N ALA A 24 17.99 13.17 -19.16
CA ALA A 24 17.20 12.07 -19.68
C ALA A 24 15.84 12.19 -18.97
N GLN A 25 14.84 12.72 -19.65
CA GLN A 25 13.45 12.53 -19.26
C GLN A 25 13.22 11.04 -19.46
N ALA A 26 13.07 10.31 -18.33
CA ALA A 26 12.48 8.99 -18.38
C ALA A 26 11.16 9.14 -19.15
N SER A 27 10.98 8.36 -20.19
CA SER A 27 9.71 8.36 -20.92
C SER A 27 8.63 7.84 -19.96
N GLU A 28 7.40 8.30 -20.08
CA GLU A 28 6.29 7.78 -19.25
C GLU A 28 6.16 6.25 -19.37
N GLU A 29 6.59 5.66 -20.48
CA GLU A 29 6.67 4.21 -20.70
C GLU A 29 7.62 3.49 -19.74
N ASP A 30 8.68 4.16 -19.23
CA ASP A 30 9.62 3.57 -18.26
C ASP A 30 9.06 3.54 -16.81
N ALA A 31 7.93 4.19 -16.57
CA ALA A 31 7.29 4.26 -15.24
C ALA A 31 6.44 3.02 -14.92
N PHE A 32 6.08 2.21 -15.91
CA PHE A 32 5.21 1.05 -15.78
C PHE A 32 5.93 -0.25 -16.17
N SER A 33 5.40 -1.41 -15.73
CA SER A 33 6.01 -2.72 -15.99
C SER A 33 6.02 -3.10 -17.46
N ASP A 34 5.01 -2.62 -18.20
CA ASP A 34 4.84 -2.78 -19.64
C ASP A 34 4.00 -1.60 -20.19
N ALA A 35 3.50 -1.68 -21.42
CA ALA A 35 2.64 -0.65 -22.03
C ALA A 35 1.19 -0.66 -21.47
N VAL A 36 0.98 -1.14 -20.26
CA VAL A 36 -0.31 -1.24 -19.55
C VAL A 36 -0.09 -0.93 -18.08
N VAL A 37 -0.96 -0.13 -17.47
CA VAL A 37 -1.05 -0.02 -16.01
C VAL A 37 -1.92 -1.16 -15.49
N ARG A 38 -1.33 -2.14 -14.81
CA ARG A 38 -2.09 -3.30 -14.34
C ARG A 38 -2.33 -3.24 -12.83
N LEU A 39 -3.61 -3.19 -12.44
CA LEU A 39 -4.07 -3.15 -11.07
C LEU A 39 -4.58 -4.53 -10.64
N GLY A 40 -3.98 -5.11 -9.61
CA GLY A 40 -4.39 -6.40 -9.07
C GLY A 40 -5.27 -6.25 -7.83
N VAL A 41 -6.50 -6.74 -7.85
CA VAL A 41 -7.35 -6.82 -6.67
C VAL A 41 -7.18 -8.18 -6.02
N LEU A 42 -6.45 -8.22 -4.91
CA LEU A 42 -6.16 -9.44 -4.16
C LEU A 42 -7.04 -9.48 -2.91
N THR A 43 -8.11 -10.26 -2.94
CA THR A 43 -9.12 -10.25 -1.87
C THR A 43 -9.59 -11.65 -1.50
N ASP A 44 -10.40 -11.79 -0.46
CA ASP A 44 -11.04 -13.05 -0.09
C ASP A 44 -12.38 -13.17 -0.83
N MET A 45 -12.45 -14.06 -1.82
CA MET A 45 -13.67 -14.25 -2.62
C MET A 45 -14.47 -15.49 -2.20
N SER A 46 -13.90 -16.37 -1.40
CA SER A 46 -14.51 -17.65 -1.02
C SER A 46 -14.49 -17.97 0.47
N GLY A 47 -13.80 -17.17 1.26
CA GLY A 47 -13.66 -17.33 2.71
C GLY A 47 -14.58 -16.41 3.52
N PRO A 48 -14.26 -16.18 4.80
CA PRO A 48 -15.13 -15.45 5.75
C PRO A 48 -15.33 -13.96 5.39
N TYR A 49 -14.50 -13.37 4.56
CA TYR A 49 -14.59 -11.96 4.16
C TYR A 49 -15.21 -11.77 2.77
N ALA A 50 -15.65 -12.84 2.09
CA ALA A 50 -16.16 -12.79 0.73
C ALA A 50 -17.35 -11.83 0.56
N ASP A 51 -18.28 -11.81 1.52
CA ASP A 51 -19.46 -10.94 1.49
C ASP A 51 -19.13 -9.47 1.83
N TRP A 52 -18.04 -9.23 2.57
CA TRP A 52 -17.64 -7.89 2.99
C TRP A 52 -16.73 -7.21 1.97
N ALA A 53 -15.86 -7.96 1.31
CA ALA A 53 -14.90 -7.48 0.30
C ALA A 53 -15.15 -8.19 -1.04
N GLY A 54 -14.47 -9.28 -1.32
CA GLY A 54 -14.72 -10.18 -2.43
C GLY A 54 -14.89 -9.51 -3.80
N ASN A 55 -15.90 -9.94 -4.52
CA ASN A 55 -16.24 -9.37 -5.82
C ASN A 55 -16.67 -7.89 -5.75
N GLY A 56 -17.16 -7.42 -4.59
CA GLY A 56 -17.50 -6.02 -4.39
C GLY A 56 -16.28 -5.10 -4.50
N SER A 57 -15.14 -5.50 -3.92
CA SER A 57 -13.88 -4.77 -4.06
C SER A 57 -13.38 -4.74 -5.51
N VAL A 58 -13.53 -5.85 -6.24
CA VAL A 58 -13.16 -5.91 -7.67
C VAL A 58 -13.97 -4.93 -8.49
N GLU A 59 -15.28 -4.92 -8.26
CA GLU A 59 -16.18 -4.01 -8.98
C GLU A 59 -15.90 -2.55 -8.62
N ALA A 60 -15.63 -2.24 -7.34
CA ALA A 60 -15.28 -0.89 -6.90
C ALA A 60 -14.02 -0.37 -7.60
N VAL A 61 -12.99 -1.20 -7.77
CA VAL A 61 -11.77 -0.81 -8.49
C VAL A 61 -12.07 -0.63 -9.98
N ARG A 62 -12.90 -1.48 -10.60
CA ARG A 62 -13.31 -1.33 -12.01
C ARG A 62 -14.07 -0.03 -12.24
N MET A 63 -15.04 0.26 -11.38
CA MET A 63 -15.80 1.52 -11.44
C MET A 63 -14.87 2.74 -11.30
N ALA A 64 -13.91 2.70 -10.37
CA ALA A 64 -12.95 3.79 -10.19
C ALA A 64 -12.07 3.98 -11.44
N VAL A 65 -11.64 2.91 -12.08
CA VAL A 65 -10.91 2.95 -13.35
C VAL A 65 -11.75 3.54 -14.48
N GLU A 66 -13.02 3.15 -14.57
CA GLU A 66 -13.95 3.69 -15.56
C GLU A 66 -14.20 5.18 -15.35
N ASP A 67 -14.47 5.61 -14.12
CA ASP A 67 -14.66 7.01 -13.74
C ASP A 67 -13.42 7.87 -14.02
N PHE A 68 -12.24 7.30 -13.88
CA PHE A 68 -10.96 7.95 -14.20
C PHE A 68 -10.73 8.07 -15.72
N GLY A 69 -11.44 7.32 -16.54
CA GLY A 69 -11.34 7.31 -18.00
C GLY A 69 -10.53 6.15 -18.59
N GLY A 70 -10.23 5.12 -17.79
CA GLY A 70 -9.65 3.85 -18.23
C GLY A 70 -8.19 3.88 -18.67
N LYS A 71 -7.48 5.00 -18.48
CA LYS A 71 -6.09 5.16 -18.91
C LYS A 71 -5.34 6.24 -18.14
N VAL A 72 -4.01 6.11 -18.08
CA VAL A 72 -3.08 7.12 -17.57
C VAL A 72 -2.31 7.69 -18.76
N GLY A 73 -2.56 8.94 -19.12
CA GLY A 73 -2.10 9.47 -20.42
C GLY A 73 -2.70 8.65 -21.57
N ASP A 74 -1.85 8.01 -22.36
CA ASP A 74 -2.28 7.11 -23.45
C ASP A 74 -2.17 5.62 -23.09
N ILE A 75 -1.70 5.29 -21.87
CA ILE A 75 -1.49 3.93 -21.41
C ILE A 75 -2.78 3.39 -20.79
N PRO A 76 -3.34 2.27 -21.28
CA PRO A 76 -4.57 1.69 -20.75
C PRO A 76 -4.38 1.14 -19.33
N VAL A 77 -5.45 1.17 -18.53
CA VAL A 77 -5.50 0.55 -17.20
C VAL A 77 -6.28 -0.75 -17.29
N GLU A 78 -5.67 -1.85 -16.83
CA GLU A 78 -6.31 -3.16 -16.71
C GLU A 78 -6.52 -3.53 -15.23
N VAL A 79 -7.62 -4.20 -14.94
CA VAL A 79 -7.92 -4.72 -13.60
C VAL A 79 -7.99 -6.24 -13.65
N ILE A 80 -7.07 -6.88 -12.93
CA ILE A 80 -7.13 -8.32 -12.68
C ILE A 80 -7.49 -8.59 -11.22
N ALA A 81 -7.98 -9.80 -10.93
CA ALA A 81 -8.40 -10.14 -9.58
C ALA A 81 -8.05 -11.57 -9.23
N ALA A 82 -7.77 -11.85 -7.96
CA ALA A 82 -7.53 -13.18 -7.45
C ALA A 82 -8.01 -13.34 -6.01
N ASP A 83 -8.37 -14.59 -5.70
CA ASP A 83 -8.84 -15.03 -4.39
C ASP A 83 -7.68 -15.55 -3.55
N HIS A 84 -7.35 -14.87 -2.44
CA HIS A 84 -6.36 -15.39 -1.51
C HIS A 84 -6.94 -16.39 -0.50
N GLN A 85 -8.25 -16.67 -0.56
CA GLN A 85 -8.94 -17.69 0.25
C GLN A 85 -8.68 -17.53 1.77
N ASN A 86 -8.48 -16.32 2.22
CA ASN A 86 -8.08 -16.02 3.61
C ASN A 86 -6.79 -16.73 4.09
N LYS A 87 -5.88 -17.06 3.14
CA LYS A 87 -4.63 -17.80 3.38
C LYS A 87 -3.41 -16.98 2.99
N THR A 88 -2.47 -16.85 3.92
CA THR A 88 -1.26 -16.02 3.74
C THR A 88 -0.34 -16.54 2.65
N ASP A 89 -0.12 -17.85 2.59
CA ASP A 89 0.72 -18.51 1.59
C ASP A 89 0.18 -18.33 0.17
N ILE A 90 -1.14 -18.44 -0.01
CA ILE A 90 -1.79 -18.19 -1.30
C ILE A 90 -1.64 -16.72 -1.69
N GLY A 91 -1.94 -15.78 -0.79
CA GLY A 91 -1.79 -14.36 -1.06
C GLY A 91 -0.38 -13.96 -1.46
N VAL A 92 0.63 -14.47 -0.75
CA VAL A 92 2.05 -14.25 -1.07
C VAL A 92 2.43 -14.86 -2.44
N SER A 93 1.96 -16.07 -2.72
CA SER A 93 2.23 -16.73 -4.00
C SER A 93 1.66 -15.95 -5.18
N ILE A 94 0.41 -15.47 -5.06
CA ILE A 94 -0.25 -14.66 -6.08
C ILE A 94 0.50 -13.33 -6.26
N ALA A 95 0.83 -12.62 -5.18
CA ALA A 95 1.53 -11.34 -5.26
C ALA A 95 2.90 -11.48 -5.96
N ARG A 96 3.66 -12.55 -5.67
CA ARG A 96 4.93 -12.83 -6.37
C ARG A 96 4.71 -13.10 -7.84
N SER A 97 3.74 -13.96 -8.22
CA SER A 97 3.41 -14.21 -9.63
C SER A 97 3.02 -12.93 -10.35
N TRP A 98 2.18 -12.11 -9.73
CA TRP A 98 1.73 -10.86 -10.29
C TRP A 98 2.85 -9.88 -10.57
N TYR A 99 3.78 -9.72 -9.62
CA TYR A 99 4.91 -8.79 -9.78
C TYR A 99 5.99 -9.34 -10.72
N ASP A 100 6.25 -10.64 -10.70
CA ASP A 100 7.38 -11.23 -11.43
C ASP A 100 7.01 -11.67 -12.86
N VAL A 101 5.74 -12.01 -13.10
CA VAL A 101 5.31 -12.66 -14.36
C VAL A 101 4.21 -11.86 -15.06
N GLU A 102 3.24 -11.36 -14.31
CA GLU A 102 2.03 -10.76 -14.88
C GLU A 102 2.10 -9.23 -15.00
N GLY A 103 3.18 -8.61 -14.54
CA GLY A 103 3.44 -7.17 -14.70
C GLY A 103 2.47 -6.29 -13.90
N VAL A 104 1.99 -6.73 -12.73
CA VAL A 104 1.13 -5.91 -11.88
C VAL A 104 1.92 -4.75 -11.27
N ASP A 105 1.41 -3.54 -11.39
CA ASP A 105 2.04 -2.32 -10.88
C ASP A 105 1.63 -2.01 -9.45
N ALA A 106 0.35 -2.24 -9.12
CA ALA A 106 -0.18 -2.02 -7.79
C ALA A 106 -1.20 -3.08 -7.39
N VAL A 107 -1.17 -3.47 -6.11
CA VAL A 107 -2.16 -4.38 -5.52
C VAL A 107 -3.12 -3.61 -4.64
N PHE A 108 -4.39 -3.98 -4.70
CA PHE A 108 -5.48 -3.32 -3.98
C PHE A 108 -6.22 -4.28 -3.06
N ASP A 109 -6.85 -3.71 -2.01
CA ASP A 109 -7.74 -4.30 -1.04
C ASP A 109 -7.00 -5.12 0.03
N ILE A 110 -6.89 -6.43 -0.12
CA ILE A 110 -6.41 -7.43 0.85
C ILE A 110 -7.22 -7.40 2.15
N SER A 111 -8.29 -8.19 2.18
CA SER A 111 -9.28 -8.18 3.27
C SER A 111 -8.84 -8.88 4.58
N ASN A 112 -7.61 -9.40 4.67
CA ASN A 112 -7.07 -10.06 5.85
C ASN A 112 -5.74 -9.44 6.29
N SER A 113 -5.63 -9.05 7.56
CA SER A 113 -4.44 -8.37 8.10
C SER A 113 -3.16 -9.23 8.05
N ALA A 114 -3.25 -10.54 8.28
CA ALA A 114 -2.08 -11.43 8.21
C ALA A 114 -1.58 -11.59 6.76
N VAL A 115 -2.51 -11.74 5.80
CA VAL A 115 -2.20 -11.76 4.37
C VAL A 115 -1.57 -10.44 3.94
N ALA A 116 -2.15 -9.32 4.37
CA ALA A 116 -1.66 -7.99 4.01
C ALA A 116 -0.23 -7.73 4.50
N LEU A 117 0.08 -8.04 5.76
CA LEU A 117 1.43 -7.88 6.29
C LEU A 117 2.47 -8.69 5.50
N ALA A 118 2.12 -9.90 5.09
CA ALA A 118 3.01 -10.73 4.28
C ALA A 118 3.15 -10.22 2.84
N VAL A 119 2.05 -9.78 2.22
CA VAL A 119 2.07 -9.20 0.87
C VAL A 119 2.81 -7.86 0.85
N MET A 120 2.67 -7.02 1.88
CA MET A 120 3.44 -5.77 2.01
C MET A 120 4.95 -6.02 1.96
N ALA A 121 5.44 -7.08 2.61
CA ALA A 121 6.85 -7.44 2.55
C ALA A 121 7.30 -7.80 1.12
N VAL A 122 6.48 -8.55 0.38
CA VAL A 122 6.73 -8.86 -1.04
C VAL A 122 6.68 -7.60 -1.89
N THR A 123 5.70 -6.72 -1.66
CA THR A 123 5.53 -5.46 -2.39
C THR A 123 6.75 -4.54 -2.20
N ALA A 124 7.26 -4.45 -0.98
CA ALA A 124 8.48 -3.67 -0.69
C ALA A 124 9.73 -4.30 -1.36
N GLU A 125 9.87 -5.63 -1.31
CA GLU A 125 10.95 -6.37 -2.01
C GLU A 125 10.95 -6.08 -3.51
N LYS A 126 9.76 -6.01 -4.12
CA LYS A 126 9.59 -5.79 -5.56
C LYS A 126 9.53 -4.31 -5.96
N ASN A 127 9.61 -3.40 -5.01
CA ASN A 127 9.45 -1.96 -5.19
C ASN A 127 8.17 -1.59 -5.96
N ARG A 128 7.06 -2.26 -5.61
CA ARG A 128 5.72 -2.01 -6.15
C ARG A 128 4.85 -1.31 -5.10
N VAL A 129 3.59 -1.06 -5.40
CA VAL A 129 2.66 -0.36 -4.51
C VAL A 129 1.55 -1.29 -4.04
N VAL A 130 1.14 -1.16 -2.77
CA VAL A 130 -0.08 -1.78 -2.25
C VAL A 130 -0.96 -0.74 -1.57
N VAL A 131 -2.24 -0.73 -1.92
CA VAL A 131 -3.28 0.11 -1.32
C VAL A 131 -4.24 -0.79 -0.55
N LEU A 132 -4.24 -0.64 0.77
CA LEU A 132 -4.95 -1.50 1.70
C LEU A 132 -6.30 -0.88 2.06
N GLY A 133 -7.37 -1.38 1.45
CA GLY A 133 -8.75 -0.99 1.69
C GLY A 133 -9.49 -1.86 2.70
N GLY A 134 -8.96 -3.06 2.98
CA GLY A 134 -9.60 -4.07 3.82
C GLY A 134 -8.82 -4.46 5.10
N VAL A 135 -7.81 -3.71 5.50
CA VAL A 135 -6.86 -4.08 6.58
C VAL A 135 -6.95 -3.14 7.75
N SER A 136 -7.27 -3.68 8.92
CA SER A 136 -7.45 -2.86 10.15
C SER A 136 -6.35 -3.04 11.21
N THR A 137 -5.30 -3.83 10.97
CA THR A 137 -4.17 -3.88 11.90
C THR A 137 -3.40 -2.56 11.90
N PRO A 138 -3.07 -1.97 13.07
CA PRO A 138 -2.26 -0.75 13.14
C PRO A 138 -0.79 -0.99 12.73
N ARG A 139 -0.36 -2.24 12.62
CA ARG A 139 1.01 -2.60 12.25
C ARG A 139 1.41 -2.12 10.87
N VAL A 140 0.44 -1.96 9.97
CA VAL A 140 0.66 -1.41 8.61
C VAL A 140 1.29 -0.02 8.65
N THR A 141 0.91 0.81 9.62
CA THR A 141 1.39 2.20 9.76
C THR A 141 2.37 2.40 10.90
N THR A 142 2.74 1.32 11.62
CA THR A 142 3.67 1.35 12.75
C THR A 142 4.88 0.44 12.50
N ASP A 143 4.96 -0.71 13.15
CA ASP A 143 6.14 -1.60 13.17
C ASP A 143 6.40 -2.33 11.84
N SER A 144 5.39 -2.46 11.00
CA SER A 144 5.49 -3.08 9.67
C SER A 144 5.32 -2.08 8.52
N CYS A 145 5.39 -0.77 8.80
CA CYS A 145 5.25 0.27 7.79
C CYS A 145 6.35 0.16 6.72
N THR A 146 5.95 0.30 5.46
CA THR A 146 6.87 0.37 4.31
C THR A 146 6.57 1.61 3.46
N PRO A 147 7.55 2.14 2.71
CA PRO A 147 7.31 3.27 1.82
C PRO A 147 6.38 2.92 0.65
N ASN A 148 6.09 1.64 0.45
CA ASN A 148 5.32 1.10 -0.66
C ASN A 148 3.86 0.79 -0.30
N SER A 149 3.45 0.99 0.97
CA SER A 149 2.10 0.66 1.45
C SER A 149 1.30 1.89 1.84
N ILE A 150 0.03 1.90 1.44
CA ILE A 150 -0.94 2.95 1.77
C ILE A 150 -2.13 2.27 2.45
N GLN A 151 -2.43 2.64 3.70
CA GLN A 151 -3.67 2.20 4.37
C GLN A 151 -4.74 3.27 4.15
N TYR A 152 -5.87 2.87 3.59
CA TYR A 152 -6.99 3.76 3.25
C TYR A 152 -8.27 3.38 4.00
N ILE A 153 -8.13 2.91 5.24
CA ILE A 153 -9.24 2.53 6.12
C ILE A 153 -8.83 2.80 7.57
N TYR A 154 -9.82 2.84 8.48
CA TYR A 154 -9.58 2.88 9.92
C TYR A 154 -8.81 1.64 10.40
N ASP A 155 -8.08 1.78 11.50
CA ASP A 155 -7.41 0.68 12.18
C ASP A 155 -8.15 0.23 13.46
N SER A 156 -7.65 -0.83 14.09
CA SER A 156 -8.21 -1.32 15.36
C SER A 156 -8.04 -0.33 16.51
N ASN A 157 -7.06 0.58 16.46
CA ASN A 157 -6.94 1.66 17.44
C ASN A 157 -8.12 2.62 17.35
N ALA A 158 -8.52 3.01 16.14
CA ALA A 158 -9.69 3.87 15.92
C ALA A 158 -10.96 3.18 16.43
N LEU A 159 -11.18 1.91 16.07
CA LEU A 159 -12.33 1.12 16.52
C LEU A 159 -12.40 1.02 18.04
N SER A 160 -11.31 0.61 18.67
CA SER A 160 -11.22 0.44 20.12
C SER A 160 -11.40 1.74 20.89
N ASN A 161 -10.83 2.85 20.36
CA ASN A 161 -10.98 4.17 21.00
C ASN A 161 -12.43 4.67 20.96
N VAL A 162 -13.15 4.44 19.88
CA VAL A 162 -14.54 4.87 19.77
C VAL A 162 -15.46 3.97 20.57
N VAL A 163 -15.47 2.67 20.29
CA VAL A 163 -16.43 1.72 20.89
C VAL A 163 -16.02 1.38 22.32
N GLY A 164 -14.75 1.02 22.57
CA GLY A 164 -14.27 0.61 23.89
C GLY A 164 -14.45 1.72 24.93
N LYS A 165 -14.02 2.95 24.61
CA LYS A 165 -14.21 4.10 25.52
C LYS A 165 -15.67 4.43 25.77
N ALA A 166 -16.53 4.35 24.75
CA ALA A 166 -17.95 4.60 24.92
C ALA A 166 -18.57 3.64 25.91
N ILE A 167 -18.35 2.31 25.76
CA ILE A 167 -18.92 1.29 26.62
C ILE A 167 -18.39 1.42 28.06
N VAL A 168 -17.07 1.67 28.24
CA VAL A 168 -16.52 1.87 29.61
C VAL A 168 -17.16 3.08 30.28
N ARG A 169 -17.36 4.18 29.58
CA ARG A 169 -18.01 5.40 30.10
C ARG A 169 -19.47 5.16 30.48
N GLU A 170 -20.16 4.24 29.80
CA GLU A 170 -21.54 3.86 30.08
C GLU A 170 -21.66 2.82 31.21
N GLY A 171 -20.55 2.46 31.87
CA GLY A 171 -20.53 1.54 33.00
C GLY A 171 -20.20 0.10 32.63
N GLY A 172 -19.65 -0.14 31.46
CA GLY A 172 -19.12 -1.45 31.04
C GLY A 172 -17.82 -1.79 31.75
N GLU A 173 -17.89 -2.25 33.01
CA GLU A 173 -16.72 -2.47 33.87
C GLU A 173 -16.04 -3.83 33.68
N SER A 174 -16.74 -4.85 33.15
CA SER A 174 -16.25 -6.22 33.05
C SER A 174 -16.33 -6.73 31.62
N TRP A 175 -15.19 -7.17 31.07
CA TRP A 175 -15.05 -7.57 29.69
C TRP A 175 -14.53 -9.00 29.55
N TYR A 176 -15.08 -9.74 28.60
CA TYR A 176 -14.57 -11.02 28.14
C TYR A 176 -14.51 -10.98 26.59
N PHE A 177 -13.40 -11.39 25.99
CA PHE A 177 -13.21 -11.34 24.55
C PHE A 177 -13.51 -12.69 23.89
N ILE A 178 -14.19 -12.65 22.74
CA ILE A 178 -14.24 -13.75 21.77
C ILE A 178 -13.44 -13.24 20.56
N THR A 179 -12.28 -13.83 20.33
CA THR A 179 -11.26 -13.27 19.44
C THR A 179 -10.96 -14.21 18.29
N VAL A 180 -11.04 -13.72 17.05
CA VAL A 180 -10.62 -14.50 15.89
C VAL A 180 -9.10 -14.71 15.94
N ASP A 181 -8.65 -15.95 15.70
CA ASP A 181 -7.26 -16.37 15.86
C ASP A 181 -6.39 -15.97 14.66
N PHE A 182 -6.27 -14.67 14.39
CA PHE A 182 -5.31 -14.07 13.44
C PHE A 182 -5.05 -12.59 13.75
N ALA A 183 -4.08 -11.96 13.04
CA ALA A 183 -3.51 -10.66 13.37
C ALA A 183 -4.54 -9.57 13.72
N PHE A 184 -5.64 -9.45 12.97
CA PHE A 184 -6.68 -8.47 13.26
C PHE A 184 -7.31 -8.67 14.65
N GLY A 185 -7.70 -9.92 14.99
CA GLY A 185 -8.35 -10.22 16.27
C GLY A 185 -7.43 -9.93 17.45
N HIS A 186 -6.18 -10.41 17.36
CA HIS A 186 -5.19 -10.18 18.42
C HIS A 186 -4.87 -8.71 18.64
N ASP A 187 -4.73 -7.94 17.55
CA ASP A 187 -4.48 -6.50 17.61
C ASP A 187 -5.69 -5.75 18.21
N LEU A 188 -6.91 -6.11 17.82
CA LEU A 188 -8.14 -5.51 18.33
C LEU A 188 -8.34 -5.82 19.81
N GLU A 189 -8.17 -7.09 20.23
CA GLU A 189 -8.25 -7.51 21.62
C GLU A 189 -7.24 -6.76 22.48
N LYS A 190 -5.97 -6.74 22.06
CA LYS A 190 -4.89 -6.05 22.78
C LYS A 190 -5.21 -4.57 22.97
N THR A 191 -5.61 -3.88 21.90
CA THR A 191 -5.89 -2.45 21.95
C THR A 191 -7.11 -2.16 22.82
N THR A 192 -8.18 -2.95 22.68
CA THR A 192 -9.39 -2.77 23.49
C THR A 192 -9.13 -3.09 24.96
N SER A 193 -8.35 -4.13 25.26
CA SER A 193 -7.96 -4.47 26.64
C SER A 193 -7.23 -3.32 27.34
N ASN A 194 -6.31 -2.66 26.63
CA ASN A 194 -5.60 -1.49 27.16
C ASN A 194 -6.59 -0.36 27.50
N ILE A 195 -7.50 -0.03 26.58
CA ILE A 195 -8.51 1.01 26.78
C ILE A 195 -9.45 0.71 27.94
N VAL A 196 -9.90 -0.54 28.06
CA VAL A 196 -10.74 -1.01 29.17
C VAL A 196 -10.02 -0.82 30.50
N THR A 197 -8.76 -1.27 30.56
CA THR A 197 -7.95 -1.20 31.78
C THR A 197 -7.63 0.25 32.17
N GLU A 198 -7.24 1.08 31.21
CA GLU A 198 -6.99 2.52 31.42
C GLU A 198 -8.26 3.26 31.86
N GLY A 199 -9.42 2.85 31.38
CA GLY A 199 -10.72 3.39 31.77
C GLY A 199 -11.24 2.89 33.12
N GLY A 200 -10.50 2.02 33.83
CA GLY A 200 -10.89 1.46 35.12
C GLY A 200 -11.73 0.17 35.04
N GLY A 201 -11.96 -0.35 33.83
CA GLY A 201 -12.62 -1.63 33.63
C GLY A 201 -11.68 -2.82 33.85
N LYS A 202 -12.24 -4.02 33.84
CA LYS A 202 -11.52 -5.28 34.10
C LYS A 202 -11.73 -6.27 32.95
N VAL A 203 -10.65 -6.77 32.40
CA VAL A 203 -10.64 -7.90 31.47
C VAL A 203 -10.63 -9.20 32.26
N LEU A 204 -11.65 -10.04 32.06
CA LEU A 204 -11.85 -11.30 32.76
C LEU A 204 -11.17 -12.48 32.04
N GLY A 205 -10.95 -12.36 30.73
CA GLY A 205 -10.31 -13.36 29.90
C GLY A 205 -10.69 -13.26 28.43
N SER A 206 -10.15 -14.20 27.63
CA SER A 206 -10.45 -14.32 26.19
C SER A 206 -10.48 -15.78 25.73
N VAL A 207 -11.09 -16.01 24.58
CA VAL A 207 -11.14 -17.29 23.86
C VAL A 207 -11.09 -17.06 22.36
#